data_34da52623089c2600071331d4a182c17
#
_entry.id   34da52623089c2600071331d4a182c17
#
_cell.length_a   1.000
_cell.length_b   1.000
_cell.length_c   1.000
_cell.angle_alpha   90.00
_cell.angle_beta   90.00
_cell.angle_gamma   90.00
#
_symmetry.space_group_name_H-M   'P 1'
#
loop_
_entity.id
_entity.type
_entity.pdbx_description
1 polymer ?
#
loop_
_entity_poly.entity_id
_entity_poly.type
_entity_poly.pdbx_seq_one_letter_code
_entity_poly.pdbx_strand_id
1 'polypeptide(L)'
;GTAEPKVVNALKIKNLKTNNIVDLKVDGLFIAIGHDPATALFKNQLDMDKEGYLITKPDSTETNVPGVFAAGDVKDKIFRQAVTAAGMGCMSALEAEKFISKSN
;
A
#
# COMPACT_ATOMS: atom_id res chain seq x y z
N GLY A 1 -20.92 12.57 2.80
CA GLY A 1 -21.42 11.29 3.33
C GLY A 1 -22.36 11.48 4.50
N THR A 2 -22.94 10.42 4.99
CA THR A 2 -23.81 10.42 6.15
C THR A 2 -23.03 10.04 7.42
N ALA A 3 -23.51 10.46 8.58
CA ALA A 3 -22.81 10.19 9.84
C ALA A 3 -22.82 8.70 10.22
N GLU A 4 -23.99 8.03 10.04
CA GLU A 4 -24.16 6.64 10.45
C GLU A 4 -25.16 5.94 9.52
N PRO A 5 -24.79 4.82 8.85
CA PRO A 5 -23.43 4.38 8.62
C PRO A 5 -22.66 5.35 7.73
N LYS A 6 -21.34 5.34 7.84
CA LYS A 6 -20.50 6.24 7.04
C LYS A 6 -20.37 5.69 5.63
N VAL A 7 -21.23 6.16 4.75
CA VAL A 7 -21.14 5.81 3.32
C VAL A 7 -21.10 7.09 2.51
N VAL A 8 -20.36 7.03 1.40
CA VAL A 8 -20.34 8.12 0.44
C VAL A 8 -21.56 8.00 -0.45
N ASN A 9 -22.38 9.05 -0.53
CA ASN A 9 -23.58 9.05 -1.36
C ASN A 9 -23.54 10.09 -2.48
N ALA A 10 -22.60 11.03 -2.47
CA ALA A 10 -22.46 12.03 -3.52
C ALA A 10 -21.08 12.65 -3.52
N LEU A 11 -20.66 13.13 -4.68
CA LEU A 11 -19.42 13.88 -4.88
C LEU A 11 -19.76 15.23 -5.49
N LYS A 12 -19.06 16.27 -5.06
CA LYS A 12 -19.09 17.56 -5.73
C LYS A 12 -17.89 17.65 -6.66
N ILE A 13 -18.17 17.88 -7.93
CA ILE A 13 -17.15 17.98 -8.97
C ILE A 13 -17.14 19.40 -9.51
N LYS A 14 -15.96 20.04 -9.48
CA LYS A 14 -15.77 21.38 -10.03
C LYS A 14 -15.09 21.30 -11.37
N ASN A 15 -15.71 21.92 -12.39
CA ASN A 15 -15.10 22.09 -13.69
C ASN A 15 -14.20 23.33 -13.63
N LEU A 16 -12.90 23.14 -13.76
CA LEU A 16 -11.92 24.23 -13.62
C LEU A 16 -12.00 25.25 -14.75
N LYS A 17 -12.56 24.89 -15.91
CA LYS A 17 -12.71 25.81 -17.02
C LYS A 17 -13.95 26.72 -16.89
N THR A 18 -15.03 26.16 -16.34
CA THR A 18 -16.31 26.88 -16.23
C THR A 18 -16.65 27.30 -14.82
N ASN A 19 -15.92 26.78 -13.81
CA ASN A 19 -16.21 26.97 -12.38
C ASN A 19 -17.56 26.41 -11.94
N ASN A 20 -18.21 25.60 -12.76
CA ASN A 20 -19.45 24.93 -12.37
C ASN A 20 -19.17 23.80 -11.41
N ILE A 21 -20.03 23.68 -10.40
CA ILE A 21 -19.96 22.61 -9.40
C ILE A 21 -21.17 21.71 -9.62
N VAL A 22 -20.93 20.41 -9.76
CA VAL A 22 -21.97 19.43 -10.01
C VAL A 22 -21.94 18.36 -8.91
N ASP A 23 -23.09 18.00 -8.39
CA ASP A 23 -23.22 16.88 -7.45
C ASP A 23 -23.40 15.59 -8.26
N LEU A 24 -22.54 14.61 -8.01
CA LEU A 24 -22.59 13.31 -8.68
C LEU A 24 -22.91 12.24 -7.64
N LYS A 25 -24.03 11.50 -7.85
CA LYS A 25 -24.40 10.41 -6.96
C LYS A 25 -23.49 9.20 -7.19
N VAL A 26 -22.89 8.68 -6.12
CA VAL A 26 -22.01 7.52 -6.18
C VAL A 26 -22.23 6.64 -4.97
N ASP A 27 -21.90 5.35 -5.10
CA ASP A 27 -21.98 4.38 -4.00
C ASP A 27 -20.63 4.20 -3.29
N GLY A 28 -19.55 4.62 -3.90
CA GLY A 28 -18.21 4.55 -3.31
C GLY A 28 -17.25 5.49 -4.01
N LEU A 29 -16.13 5.75 -3.34
CA LEU A 29 -15.09 6.62 -3.84
C LEU A 29 -13.72 6.02 -3.56
N PHE A 30 -12.88 5.90 -4.62
CA PHE A 30 -11.48 5.53 -4.48
C PHE A 30 -10.62 6.76 -4.80
N ILE A 31 -9.76 7.13 -3.85
CA ILE A 31 -8.85 8.24 -4.04
C ILE A 31 -7.52 7.69 -4.53
N ALA A 32 -7.15 8.04 -5.76
CA ALA A 32 -5.92 7.54 -6.41
C ALA A 32 -4.92 8.67 -6.70
N ILE A 33 -4.89 9.68 -5.84
CA ILE A 33 -3.98 10.82 -5.94
C ILE A 33 -2.81 10.56 -5.00
N GLY A 34 -1.64 10.30 -5.53
CA GLY A 34 -0.49 9.99 -4.71
C GLY A 34 -0.64 8.62 -4.04
N HIS A 35 0.37 8.23 -3.30
CA HIS A 35 0.40 6.90 -2.71
C HIS A 35 1.20 6.92 -1.42
N ASP A 36 0.52 6.80 -0.29
CA ASP A 36 1.16 6.70 1.01
C ASP A 36 1.09 5.26 1.49
N PRO A 37 2.23 4.59 1.71
CA PRO A 37 2.22 3.21 2.20
C PRO A 37 1.67 3.14 3.63
N ALA A 38 0.92 2.07 3.91
CA ALA A 38 0.32 1.86 5.23
C ALA A 38 1.33 1.24 6.21
N THR A 39 2.42 1.95 6.48
CA THR A 39 3.56 1.44 7.25
C THR A 39 3.76 2.10 8.60
N ALA A 40 2.87 2.99 9.01
CA ALA A 40 3.03 3.75 10.26
C ALA A 40 3.19 2.86 11.49
N LEU A 41 2.53 1.70 11.52
CA LEU A 41 2.64 0.73 12.62
C LEU A 41 4.07 0.22 12.84
N PHE A 42 4.88 0.22 11.79
CA PHE A 42 6.22 -0.35 11.82
C PHE A 42 7.31 0.71 11.95
N LYS A 43 6.92 1.96 12.14
CA LYS A 43 7.86 3.05 12.34
C LYS A 43 8.75 2.75 13.54
N ASN A 44 10.05 2.92 13.37
CA ASN A 44 11.07 2.61 14.38
C ASN A 44 11.28 1.12 14.66
N GLN A 45 10.58 0.24 13.95
CA GLN A 45 10.77 -1.21 14.06
C GLN A 45 11.40 -1.81 12.80
N LEU A 46 11.02 -1.31 11.63
CA LEU A 46 11.54 -1.73 10.34
C LEU A 46 12.16 -0.54 9.63
N ASP A 47 13.23 -0.78 8.90
CA ASP A 47 13.86 0.28 8.11
C ASP A 47 12.94 0.74 6.98
N MET A 48 12.80 2.04 6.85
CA MET A 48 11.96 2.68 5.85
C MET A 48 12.74 3.78 5.12
N ASP A 49 12.35 4.05 3.87
CA ASP A 49 12.90 5.19 3.17
C ASP A 49 12.16 6.48 3.59
N LYS A 50 12.53 7.61 2.99
CA LYS A 50 11.98 8.93 3.34
C LYS A 50 10.47 9.02 3.10
N GLU A 51 9.96 8.22 2.19
CA GLU A 51 8.54 8.22 1.81
C GLU A 51 7.72 7.21 2.61
N GLY A 52 8.35 6.45 3.52
CA GLY A 52 7.68 5.47 4.36
C GLY A 52 7.58 4.08 3.77
N TYR A 53 8.24 3.81 2.65
CA TYR A 53 8.29 2.45 2.09
C TYR A 53 9.31 1.60 2.83
N LEU A 54 8.94 0.35 3.10
CA LEU A 54 9.84 -0.59 3.76
C LEU A 54 11.02 -0.93 2.85
N ILE A 55 12.21 -0.95 3.42
CA ILE A 55 13.44 -1.28 2.71
C ILE A 55 13.70 -2.77 2.85
N THR A 56 13.94 -3.42 1.70
CA THR A 56 14.30 -4.83 1.67
C THR A 56 15.68 -4.99 1.03
N LYS A 57 16.30 -6.15 1.24
CA LYS A 57 17.56 -6.48 0.56
C LYS A 57 17.34 -6.56 -0.94
N PRO A 58 18.36 -6.27 -1.76
CA PRO A 58 18.24 -6.34 -3.22
C PRO A 58 17.72 -7.72 -3.66
N ASP A 59 16.76 -7.72 -4.58
CA ASP A 59 16.16 -8.92 -5.15
C ASP A 59 15.55 -9.87 -4.11
N SER A 60 15.09 -9.31 -2.99
CA SER A 60 14.55 -10.08 -1.87
C SER A 60 13.42 -9.33 -1.20
N THR A 61 12.63 -10.05 -0.40
CA THR A 61 11.61 -9.44 0.46
C THR A 61 12.08 -9.35 1.92
N GLU A 62 13.32 -9.72 2.20
CA GLU A 62 13.86 -9.64 3.56
C GLU A 62 14.04 -8.21 4.04
N THR A 63 13.51 -7.92 5.23
CA THR A 63 13.71 -6.63 5.90
C THR A 63 14.96 -6.68 6.79
N ASN A 64 15.22 -5.60 7.51
CA ASN A 64 16.31 -5.56 8.47
C ASN A 64 16.06 -6.45 9.71
N VAL A 65 14.86 -6.92 9.92
CA VAL A 65 14.52 -7.81 11.04
C VAL A 65 14.39 -9.24 10.54
N PRO A 66 15.22 -10.18 11.04
CA PRO A 66 15.12 -11.58 10.64
C PRO A 66 13.73 -12.15 10.87
N GLY A 67 13.20 -12.85 9.88
CA GLY A 67 11.88 -13.45 9.95
C GLY A 67 10.73 -12.52 9.57
N VAL A 68 11.03 -11.28 9.21
CA VAL A 68 10.04 -10.32 8.73
C VAL A 68 10.30 -9.98 7.27
N PHE A 69 9.29 -10.16 6.45
CA PHE A 69 9.37 -9.97 5.00
C PHE A 69 8.38 -8.91 4.56
N ALA A 70 8.71 -8.13 3.54
CA ALA A 70 7.84 -7.07 3.02
C ALA A 70 7.58 -7.29 1.54
N ALA A 71 6.33 -7.19 1.13
CA ALA A 71 5.91 -7.41 -0.24
C ALA A 71 4.77 -6.47 -0.60
N GLY A 72 4.64 -6.16 -1.88
CA GLY A 72 3.55 -5.34 -2.38
C GLY A 72 3.76 -3.85 -2.16
N ASP A 73 2.68 -3.12 -2.03
CA ASP A 73 2.69 -1.65 -2.00
C ASP A 73 3.47 -1.06 -0.82
N VAL A 74 3.67 -1.79 0.25
CA VAL A 74 4.46 -1.29 1.40
C VAL A 74 5.94 -1.12 1.06
N LYS A 75 6.42 -1.76 -0.01
CA LYS A 75 7.80 -1.62 -0.47
C LYS A 75 7.89 -1.22 -1.95
N ASP A 76 6.88 -1.48 -2.76
CA ASP A 76 6.89 -1.23 -4.20
C ASP A 76 6.39 0.17 -4.52
N LYS A 77 7.29 1.13 -4.58
CA LYS A 77 6.96 2.50 -4.94
C LYS A 77 7.05 2.78 -6.45
N ILE A 78 7.50 1.81 -7.22
CA ILE A 78 7.72 1.98 -8.67
C ILE A 78 6.54 1.49 -9.47
N PHE A 79 6.14 0.25 -9.30
CA PHE A 79 5.11 -0.38 -10.12
C PHE A 79 3.71 -0.27 -9.53
N ARG A 80 3.54 -0.57 -8.23
CA ARG A 80 2.27 -0.45 -7.50
C ARG A 80 1.12 -1.14 -8.22
N GLN A 81 1.38 -2.33 -8.76
CA GLN A 81 0.40 -3.11 -9.52
C GLN A 81 0.05 -4.40 -8.80
N ALA A 82 -1.19 -4.86 -9.01
CA ALA A 82 -1.63 -6.11 -8.39
C ALA A 82 -0.74 -7.29 -8.77
N VAL A 83 -0.27 -7.33 -10.03
CA VAL A 83 0.59 -8.41 -10.49
C VAL A 83 1.97 -8.37 -9.84
N THR A 84 2.54 -7.18 -9.62
CA THR A 84 3.83 -7.06 -8.93
C THR A 84 3.68 -7.38 -7.45
N ALA A 85 2.58 -6.95 -6.83
CA ALA A 85 2.28 -7.30 -5.44
C ALA A 85 2.13 -8.81 -5.26
N ALA A 86 1.43 -9.48 -6.17
CA ALA A 86 1.27 -10.93 -6.14
C ALA A 86 2.62 -11.65 -6.32
N GLY A 87 3.46 -11.18 -7.25
CA GLY A 87 4.80 -11.72 -7.48
C GLY A 87 5.69 -11.59 -6.24
N MET A 88 5.68 -10.42 -5.61
CA MET A 88 6.42 -10.21 -4.37
C MET A 88 5.90 -11.06 -3.22
N GLY A 89 4.58 -11.25 -3.15
CA GLY A 89 3.95 -12.13 -2.18
C GLY A 89 4.43 -13.57 -2.32
N CYS A 90 4.55 -14.05 -3.54
CA CYS A 90 5.10 -15.37 -3.82
C CYS A 90 6.55 -15.47 -3.33
N MET A 91 7.38 -14.46 -3.62
CA MET A 91 8.76 -14.39 -3.14
C MET A 91 8.82 -14.44 -1.61
N SER A 92 7.98 -13.66 -0.95
CA SER A 92 7.93 -13.63 0.52
C SER A 92 7.59 -14.99 1.10
N ALA A 93 6.63 -15.70 0.52
CA ALA A 93 6.23 -17.01 0.99
C ALA A 93 7.37 -18.02 0.88
N LEU A 94 8.09 -17.99 -0.25
CA LEU A 94 9.22 -18.90 -0.47
C LEU A 94 10.39 -18.57 0.47
N GLU A 95 10.65 -17.28 0.70
CA GLU A 95 11.72 -16.86 1.60
C GLU A 95 11.37 -17.19 3.06
N ALA A 96 10.11 -17.00 3.45
CA ALA A 96 9.64 -17.38 4.78
C ALA A 96 9.77 -18.88 5.02
N GLU A 97 9.44 -19.69 4.03
CA GLU A 97 9.59 -21.14 4.11
C GLU A 97 11.05 -21.53 4.34
N LYS A 98 11.96 -20.90 3.60
CA LYS A 98 13.42 -21.14 3.78
C LYS A 98 13.88 -20.71 5.17
N PHE A 99 13.38 -19.58 5.66
CA PHE A 99 13.74 -19.07 6.99
C PHE A 99 13.33 -20.07 8.08
N ILE A 100 12.09 -20.56 8.01
CA ILE A 100 11.56 -21.56 8.97
C ILE A 100 12.39 -22.84 8.92
N SER A 101 12.70 -23.30 7.72
CA SER A 101 13.49 -24.53 7.53
C SER A 101 14.88 -24.44 8.13
N LYS A 102 15.52 -23.25 8.03
CA LYS A 102 16.84 -23.03 8.61
C LYS A 102 16.81 -22.89 10.12
N SER A 103 15.68 -22.40 10.67
CA SER A 103 15.54 -22.18 12.10
C SER A 103 15.23 -23.45 12.88
N ASN A 104 14.80 -24.49 12.18
CA ASN A 104 14.53 -25.81 12.77
C ASN A 104 15.74 -26.75 12.58
#